data_4913b97b362c65f79429a49950a2a4da
#
_entry.id   4913b97b362c65f79429a49950a2a4da
#
_cell.length_a   1.000
_cell.length_b   1.000
_cell.length_c   1.000
_cell.angle_alpha   90.00
_cell.angle_beta   90.00
_cell.angle_gamma   90.00
#
_symmetry.space_group_name_H-M   'P 1'
#
loop_
_entity.id
_entity.type
_entity.pdbx_description
1 polymer ?
#
loop_
_entity_poly.entity_id
_entity_poly.type
_entity_poly.pdbx_seq_one_letter_code
_entity_poly.pdbx_strand_id
1 'polypeptide(L)'
;AVNDFSRQGALRFKQTPDGDFLTAKDKKAIPPLVDLPKLLAASEKIIDDDASFNDIKELLIPGSSLGGARPKASVIDKKGNLCIAKFPKKDDNNNNVLWEAVALTLAKNAGLKVQEWKLTKALGKSIILLKRFDRMGNRRIPFISAMSMLNANDGESGDYSYLDIAEIIRIKG
;
A
#
# COMPACT_ATOMS: atom_id res chain seq x y z
N ALA A 1 -12.59 -10.77 -2.51
CA ALA A 1 -12.64 -9.99 -3.76
C ALA A 1 -11.97 -8.64 -3.54
N VAL A 2 -11.14 -8.19 -4.45
CA VAL A 2 -10.41 -6.94 -4.31
C VAL A 2 -11.31 -5.77 -4.72
N ASN A 3 -11.47 -4.80 -3.85
CA ASN A 3 -12.27 -3.60 -4.10
C ASN A 3 -11.72 -2.81 -5.29
N ASP A 4 -12.57 -2.47 -6.28
CA ASP A 4 -12.15 -1.72 -7.47
C ASP A 4 -11.55 -0.36 -7.10
N PHE A 5 -12.12 0.33 -6.11
CA PHE A 5 -11.66 1.66 -5.71
C PHE A 5 -10.22 1.65 -5.17
N SER A 6 -9.87 0.69 -4.32
CA SER A 6 -8.53 0.56 -3.71
C SER A 6 -7.52 -0.23 -4.52
N ARG A 7 -7.97 -0.93 -5.59
CA ARG A 7 -7.08 -1.73 -6.45
C ARG A 7 -5.91 -0.90 -6.98
N GLN A 8 -4.72 -1.47 -6.92
CA GLN A 8 -3.51 -0.82 -7.45
C GLN A 8 -3.54 -0.71 -8.97
N GLY A 9 -2.92 0.36 -9.46
CA GLY A 9 -2.78 0.62 -10.89
C GLY A 9 -4.10 0.91 -11.59
N ALA A 10 -4.13 0.69 -12.89
CA ALA A 10 -5.25 1.03 -13.77
C ALA A 10 -6.12 -0.16 -14.17
N LEU A 11 -5.70 -1.40 -13.88
CA LEU A 11 -6.49 -2.59 -14.20
C LEU A 11 -7.80 -2.63 -13.42
N ARG A 12 -8.90 -2.88 -14.13
CA ARG A 12 -10.24 -2.99 -13.57
C ARG A 12 -10.93 -4.22 -14.17
N PHE A 13 -11.77 -4.85 -13.38
CA PHE A 13 -12.41 -6.10 -13.77
C PHE A 13 -13.94 -5.96 -13.75
N LYS A 14 -14.60 -6.54 -14.74
CA LYS A 14 -16.05 -6.67 -14.87
C LYS A 14 -16.40 -8.14 -15.09
N GLN A 15 -17.61 -8.53 -14.75
CA GLN A 15 -18.14 -9.86 -15.10
C GLN A 15 -18.71 -9.88 -16.52
N THR A 16 -19.30 -8.75 -16.94
CA THR A 16 -19.87 -8.58 -18.30
C THR A 16 -19.40 -7.24 -18.86
N PRO A 17 -19.31 -7.06 -20.18
CA PRO A 17 -18.88 -5.81 -20.81
C PRO A 17 -19.65 -4.58 -20.32
N ASP A 18 -20.97 -4.69 -20.16
CA ASP A 18 -21.85 -3.60 -19.74
C ASP A 18 -22.10 -3.55 -18.23
N GLY A 19 -21.52 -4.50 -17.46
CA GLY A 19 -21.67 -4.59 -16.01
C GLY A 19 -20.82 -3.57 -15.25
N ASP A 20 -21.13 -3.43 -13.97
CA ASP A 20 -20.32 -2.64 -13.03
C ASP A 20 -18.94 -3.28 -12.80
N PHE A 21 -17.94 -2.47 -12.47
CA PHE A 21 -16.66 -2.98 -12.01
C PHE A 21 -16.82 -3.71 -10.68
N LEU A 22 -16.11 -4.84 -10.53
CA LEU A 22 -16.18 -5.68 -9.33
C LEU A 22 -15.92 -4.87 -8.07
N THR A 23 -16.82 -4.97 -7.11
CA THR A 23 -16.78 -4.24 -5.84
C THR A 23 -16.78 -2.70 -5.95
N ALA A 24 -17.27 -2.16 -7.09
CA ALA A 24 -17.34 -0.71 -7.31
C ALA A 24 -18.31 0.02 -6.37
N LYS A 25 -19.34 -0.69 -5.87
CA LYS A 25 -20.41 -0.09 -5.06
C LYS A 25 -19.99 0.27 -3.64
N ASP A 26 -18.85 -0.23 -3.17
CA ASP A 26 -18.44 -0.14 -1.76
C ASP A 26 -17.33 0.90 -1.56
N LYS A 27 -17.63 2.17 -1.87
CA LYS A 27 -16.72 3.30 -1.55
C LYS A 27 -16.49 3.44 -0.03
N LYS A 28 -17.41 2.92 0.79
CA LYS A 28 -17.32 2.92 2.26
C LYS A 28 -16.31 1.90 2.80
N ALA A 29 -15.80 0.99 1.95
CA ALA A 29 -14.83 -0.02 2.35
C ALA A 29 -13.41 0.53 2.61
N ILE A 30 -13.14 1.79 2.26
CA ILE A 30 -11.84 2.43 2.53
C ILE A 30 -12.00 3.37 3.72
N PRO A 31 -11.39 3.04 4.87
CA PRO A 31 -11.54 3.84 6.07
C PRO A 31 -10.88 5.20 5.93
N PRO A 32 -11.46 6.26 6.52
CA PRO A 32 -10.81 7.55 6.66
C PRO A 32 -9.67 7.48 7.68
N LEU A 33 -8.80 8.51 7.72
CA LEU A 33 -7.68 8.57 8.67
C LEU A 33 -8.11 8.50 10.15
N VAL A 34 -9.33 8.88 10.48
CA VAL A 34 -9.85 8.79 11.86
C VAL A 34 -9.94 7.36 12.37
N ASP A 35 -9.97 6.38 11.49
CA ASP A 35 -10.01 4.95 11.83
C ASP A 35 -8.63 4.31 12.02
N LEU A 36 -7.53 5.08 11.88
CA LEU A 36 -6.17 4.57 12.10
C LEU A 36 -5.99 3.84 13.44
N PRO A 37 -6.54 4.31 14.58
CA PRO A 37 -6.43 3.57 15.83
C PRO A 37 -7.03 2.16 15.76
N LYS A 38 -8.20 2.00 15.10
CA LYS A 38 -8.86 0.70 14.92
C LYS A 38 -8.04 -0.21 14.02
N LEU A 39 -7.54 0.32 12.90
CA LEU A 39 -6.70 -0.42 11.96
C LEU A 39 -5.39 -0.89 12.60
N LEU A 40 -4.77 -0.03 13.42
CA LEU A 40 -3.57 -0.40 14.16
C LEU A 40 -3.87 -1.52 15.17
N ALA A 41 -4.91 -1.39 15.98
CA ALA A 41 -5.31 -2.41 16.95
C ALA A 41 -5.63 -3.76 16.25
N ALA A 42 -6.36 -3.74 15.14
CA ALA A 42 -6.62 -4.94 14.35
C ALA A 42 -5.33 -5.57 13.80
N SER A 43 -4.37 -4.75 13.36
CA SER A 43 -3.08 -5.24 12.85
C SER A 43 -2.25 -5.93 13.92
N GLU A 44 -2.31 -5.46 15.16
CA GLU A 44 -1.60 -6.04 16.31
C GLU A 44 -2.19 -7.40 16.70
N LYS A 45 -3.51 -7.49 16.75
CA LYS A 45 -4.21 -8.76 17.05
C LYS A 45 -3.92 -9.83 16.00
N ILE A 46 -3.82 -9.47 14.70
CA ILE A 46 -3.47 -10.42 13.64
C ILE A 46 -2.07 -10.96 13.83
N ILE A 47 -1.12 -10.12 14.29
CA ILE A 47 0.26 -10.56 14.56
C ILE A 47 0.31 -11.48 15.78
N ASP A 48 -0.51 -11.22 16.80
CA ASP A 48 -0.55 -12.00 18.04
C ASP A 48 -1.39 -13.31 17.90
N ASP A 49 -1.90 -13.61 16.71
CA ASP A 49 -2.78 -14.76 16.41
C ASP A 49 -4.09 -14.75 17.24
N ASP A 50 -4.46 -13.58 17.78
CA ASP A 50 -5.65 -13.34 18.61
C ASP A 50 -6.74 -12.54 17.85
N ALA A 51 -6.67 -12.55 16.52
CA ALA A 51 -7.60 -11.78 15.70
C ALA A 51 -8.94 -12.49 15.55
N SER A 52 -10.01 -11.78 15.87
CA SER A 52 -11.37 -12.21 15.51
C SER A 52 -11.59 -12.07 13.99
N PHE A 53 -12.61 -12.79 13.47
CA PHE A 53 -13.02 -12.64 12.07
C PHE A 53 -13.29 -11.18 11.67
N ASN A 54 -13.82 -10.36 12.59
CA ASN A 54 -14.06 -8.94 12.36
C ASN A 54 -12.78 -8.14 12.28
N ASP A 55 -11.78 -8.40 13.13
CA ASP A 55 -10.47 -7.75 13.08
C ASP A 55 -9.76 -8.02 11.73
N ILE A 56 -9.80 -9.29 11.30
CA ILE A 56 -9.28 -9.69 9.99
C ILE A 56 -9.99 -8.97 8.86
N LYS A 57 -11.32 -8.87 8.91
CA LYS A 57 -12.13 -8.18 7.90
C LYS A 57 -11.83 -6.68 7.83
N GLU A 58 -11.67 -6.01 8.97
CA GLU A 58 -11.35 -4.58 9.03
C GLU A 58 -10.02 -4.25 8.32
N LEU A 59 -9.03 -5.14 8.39
CA LEU A 59 -7.74 -4.95 7.74
C LEU A 59 -7.68 -5.50 6.32
N LEU A 60 -8.32 -6.65 6.05
CA LEU A 60 -8.29 -7.30 4.74
C LEU A 60 -8.94 -6.45 3.65
N ILE A 61 -10.05 -5.80 3.92
CA ILE A 61 -10.77 -5.00 2.91
C ILE A 61 -9.89 -3.83 2.44
N PRO A 62 -9.35 -2.95 3.33
CA PRO A 62 -8.50 -1.84 2.90
C PRO A 62 -7.10 -2.28 2.46
N GLY A 63 -6.60 -3.42 2.93
CA GLY A 63 -5.26 -3.93 2.64
C GLY A 63 -5.18 -4.91 1.47
N SER A 64 -6.28 -5.45 1.01
CA SER A 64 -6.34 -6.61 0.10
C SER A 64 -5.66 -6.43 -1.26
N SER A 65 -5.42 -5.20 -1.69
CA SER A 65 -4.70 -4.91 -2.95
C SER A 65 -3.23 -4.53 -2.73
N LEU A 66 -2.77 -4.49 -1.48
CA LEU A 66 -1.43 -4.05 -1.13
C LEU A 66 -0.55 -5.27 -0.83
N GLY A 67 0.45 -5.53 -1.66
CA GLY A 67 1.41 -6.61 -1.44
C GLY A 67 2.37 -6.35 -0.27
N GLY A 68 3.15 -7.38 0.11
CA GLY A 68 4.21 -7.34 1.12
C GLY A 68 3.75 -7.70 2.54
N ALA A 69 4.67 -8.24 3.33
CA ALA A 69 4.41 -8.89 4.63
C ALA A 69 4.13 -7.95 5.81
N ARG A 70 4.40 -6.63 5.69
CA ARG A 70 4.20 -5.70 6.80
C ARG A 70 2.76 -5.17 6.85
N PRO A 71 2.21 -4.93 8.07
CA PRO A 71 0.86 -4.41 8.23
C PRO A 71 0.68 -3.07 7.52
N LYS A 72 -0.30 -3.00 6.65
CA LYS A 72 -0.65 -1.79 5.90
C LYS A 72 -2.11 -1.77 5.50
N ALA A 73 -2.65 -0.59 5.28
CA ALA A 73 -4.02 -0.42 4.80
C ALA A 73 -4.15 0.77 3.85
N SER A 74 -5.09 0.67 2.91
CA SER A 74 -5.54 1.85 2.15
C SER A 74 -6.42 2.71 3.04
N VAL A 75 -6.18 4.02 3.06
CA VAL A 75 -6.96 5.01 3.80
C VAL A 75 -7.21 6.24 2.95
N ILE A 76 -8.22 7.03 3.30
CA ILE A 76 -8.53 8.29 2.63
C ILE A 76 -8.12 9.45 3.54
N ASP A 77 -7.30 10.37 3.04
CA ASP A 77 -6.91 11.57 3.79
C ASP A 77 -8.05 12.62 3.84
N LYS A 78 -7.83 13.68 4.62
CA LYS A 78 -8.82 14.78 4.77
C LYS A 78 -9.15 15.50 3.46
N LYS A 79 -8.30 15.37 2.44
CA LYS A 79 -8.48 15.95 1.10
C LYS A 79 -9.12 14.98 0.11
N GLY A 80 -9.48 13.78 0.55
CA GLY A 80 -10.04 12.73 -0.31
C GLY A 80 -9.00 11.94 -1.10
N ASN A 81 -7.69 12.12 -0.85
CA ASN A 81 -6.66 11.35 -1.54
C ASN A 81 -6.54 9.95 -0.96
N LEU A 82 -6.34 8.98 -1.85
CA LEU A 82 -6.06 7.60 -1.45
C LEU A 82 -4.60 7.49 -1.01
N CYS A 83 -4.39 7.01 0.21
CA CYS A 83 -3.08 6.83 0.83
C CYS A 83 -2.88 5.38 1.25
N ILE A 84 -1.63 5.00 1.47
CA ILE A 84 -1.24 3.78 2.16
C ILE A 84 -0.79 4.17 3.56
N ALA A 85 -1.45 3.63 4.59
CA ALA A 85 -0.97 3.68 5.96
C ALA A 85 -0.13 2.43 6.22
N LYS A 86 1.12 2.60 6.67
CA LYS A 86 1.98 1.51 7.12
C LYS A 86 2.13 1.59 8.63
N PHE A 87 1.88 0.46 9.28
CA PHE A 87 1.89 0.32 10.73
C PHE A 87 3.19 -0.31 11.21
N PRO A 88 3.65 0.02 12.42
CA PRO A 88 4.74 -0.71 13.05
C PRO A 88 4.30 -2.14 13.35
N LYS A 89 5.23 -3.07 13.31
CA LYS A 89 5.04 -4.44 13.79
C LYS A 89 5.46 -4.50 15.27
N LYS A 90 4.73 -5.27 16.10
CA LYS A 90 4.95 -5.32 17.55
C LYS A 90 6.33 -5.85 17.93
N ASP A 91 6.83 -6.81 17.16
CA ASP A 91 8.11 -7.49 17.32
C ASP A 91 9.27 -6.81 16.54
N ASP A 92 9.07 -5.60 16.03
CA ASP A 92 10.14 -4.86 15.37
C ASP A 92 11.21 -4.45 16.40
N ASN A 93 12.45 -4.92 16.21
CA ASN A 93 13.61 -4.47 16.99
C ASN A 93 13.94 -3.00 16.77
N ASN A 94 13.53 -2.45 15.62
CA ASN A 94 13.72 -1.06 15.23
C ASN A 94 12.42 -0.45 14.76
N ASN A 95 12.26 0.86 14.89
CA ASN A 95 11.09 1.55 14.36
C ASN A 95 11.19 1.70 12.83
N ASN A 96 10.81 0.66 12.10
CA ASN A 96 10.88 0.63 10.64
C ASN A 96 10.06 1.73 9.97
N VAL A 97 8.99 2.19 10.61
CA VAL A 97 8.18 3.32 10.10
C VAL A 97 9.00 4.61 10.11
N LEU A 98 9.78 4.86 11.17
CA LEU A 98 10.66 6.02 11.24
C LEU A 98 11.85 5.88 10.30
N TRP A 99 12.43 4.69 10.17
CA TRP A 99 13.50 4.45 9.20
C TRP A 99 13.05 4.66 7.76
N GLU A 100 11.84 4.27 7.41
CA GLU A 100 11.28 4.57 6.09
C GLU A 100 11.14 6.08 5.87
N ALA A 101 10.70 6.84 6.89
CA ALA A 101 10.63 8.29 6.80
C ALA A 101 12.01 8.94 6.64
N VAL A 102 13.04 8.42 7.32
CA VAL A 102 14.45 8.85 7.14
C VAL A 102 14.89 8.58 5.71
N ALA A 103 14.68 7.37 5.19
CA ALA A 103 15.06 7.00 3.83
C ALA A 103 14.39 7.90 2.78
N LEU A 104 13.09 8.17 2.92
CA LEU A 104 12.35 9.07 2.02
C LEU A 104 12.85 10.52 2.10
N THR A 105 13.24 10.98 3.31
CA THR A 105 13.83 12.31 3.50
C THR A 105 15.18 12.42 2.79
N LEU A 106 16.05 11.42 2.98
CA LEU A 106 17.37 11.39 2.34
C LEU A 106 17.25 11.30 0.83
N ALA A 107 16.37 10.46 0.31
CA ALA A 107 16.10 10.35 -1.12
C ALA A 107 15.63 11.69 -1.71
N LYS A 108 14.71 12.38 -1.03
CA LYS A 108 14.25 13.71 -1.45
C LYS A 108 15.37 14.74 -1.43
N ASN A 109 16.22 14.74 -0.40
CA ASN A 109 17.36 15.66 -0.28
C ASN A 109 18.43 15.37 -1.34
N ALA A 110 18.55 14.12 -1.77
CA ALA A 110 19.40 13.70 -2.89
C ALA A 110 18.81 14.03 -4.27
N GLY A 111 17.67 14.73 -4.35
CA GLY A 111 17.02 15.12 -5.61
C GLY A 111 16.19 14.02 -6.26
N LEU A 112 16.00 12.86 -5.59
CA LEU A 112 15.13 11.81 -6.11
C LEU A 112 13.67 12.19 -5.98
N LYS A 113 12.87 11.85 -6.98
CA LYS A 113 11.43 12.05 -6.95
C LYS A 113 10.80 10.97 -6.07
N VAL A 114 10.36 11.37 -4.88
CA VAL A 114 9.64 10.50 -3.95
C VAL A 114 8.16 10.92 -3.87
N GLN A 115 7.29 9.98 -3.50
CA GLN A 115 5.88 10.27 -3.26
C GLN A 115 5.69 11.16 -2.02
N GLU A 116 4.60 11.91 -1.98
CA GLU A 116 4.22 12.67 -0.79
C GLU A 116 3.97 11.71 0.38
N TRP A 117 4.54 12.04 1.55
CA TRP A 117 4.37 11.24 2.74
C TRP A 117 4.24 12.11 4.00
N LYS A 118 3.70 11.54 5.04
CA LYS A 118 3.50 12.20 6.33
C LYS A 118 3.58 11.19 7.46
N LEU A 119 4.28 11.54 8.53
CA LEU A 119 4.19 10.84 9.79
C LEU A 119 2.96 11.30 10.58
N THR A 120 2.28 10.36 11.20
CA THR A 120 1.20 10.58 12.16
C THR A 120 1.31 9.60 13.31
N LYS A 121 0.48 9.75 14.34
CA LYS A 121 0.45 8.84 15.49
C LYS A 121 -0.97 8.33 15.72
N ALA A 122 -1.07 7.06 16.11
CA ALA A 122 -2.26 6.47 16.69
C ALA A 122 -1.85 5.55 17.83
N LEU A 123 -2.57 5.56 18.94
CA LEU A 123 -2.28 4.76 20.15
C LEU A 123 -0.80 4.87 20.60
N GLY A 124 -0.22 6.08 20.49
CA GLY A 124 1.18 6.34 20.85
C GLY A 124 2.23 5.85 19.83
N LYS A 125 1.85 5.08 18.82
CA LYS A 125 2.75 4.52 17.81
C LYS A 125 2.81 5.38 16.55
N SER A 126 3.99 5.43 15.92
CA SER A 126 4.19 6.15 14.66
C SER A 126 3.63 5.36 13.48
N ILE A 127 2.94 6.05 12.59
CA ILE A 127 2.37 5.52 11.34
C ILE A 127 2.86 6.42 10.21
N ILE A 128 3.33 5.84 9.11
CA ILE A 128 3.63 6.59 7.89
C ILE A 128 2.48 6.50 6.91
N LEU A 129 2.06 7.64 6.41
CA LEU A 129 1.05 7.78 5.38
C LEU A 129 1.76 8.15 4.09
N LEU A 130 1.58 7.34 3.06
CA LEU A 130 2.15 7.54 1.73
C LEU A 130 1.01 7.82 0.75
N LYS A 131 1.01 8.98 0.12
CA LYS A 131 0.04 9.27 -0.93
C LYS A 131 0.30 8.34 -2.11
N ARG A 132 -0.74 7.70 -2.61
CA ARG A 132 -0.57 6.74 -3.71
C ARG A 132 -0.18 7.45 -5.00
N PHE A 133 0.91 7.00 -5.62
CA PHE A 133 1.40 7.53 -6.90
C PHE A 133 0.53 7.12 -8.09
N ASP A 134 -0.21 6.01 -7.94
CA ASP A 134 -1.07 5.45 -8.98
C ASP A 134 -2.47 6.10 -9.02
N ARG A 135 -2.61 7.26 -8.36
CA ARG A 135 -3.83 8.08 -8.37
C ARG A 135 -3.52 9.56 -8.56
N MET A 136 -4.25 10.19 -9.46
CA MET A 136 -4.24 11.63 -9.68
C MET A 136 -5.70 12.10 -9.80
N GLY A 137 -6.29 12.57 -8.69
CA GLY A 137 -7.72 12.78 -8.59
C GLY A 137 -8.49 11.47 -8.89
N ASN A 138 -9.38 11.51 -9.86
CA ASN A 138 -10.14 10.32 -10.31
C ASN A 138 -9.39 9.45 -11.33
N ARG A 139 -8.25 9.93 -11.85
CA ARG A 139 -7.46 9.20 -12.85
C ARG A 139 -6.62 8.13 -12.18
N ARG A 140 -6.60 6.94 -12.78
CA ARG A 140 -5.71 5.83 -12.44
C ARG A 140 -4.49 5.88 -13.32
N ILE A 141 -3.31 5.67 -12.72
CA ILE A 141 -2.04 5.61 -13.42
C ILE A 141 -1.65 4.14 -13.49
N PRO A 142 -1.47 3.57 -14.68
CA PRO A 142 -0.95 2.22 -14.82
C PRO A 142 0.51 2.16 -14.36
N PHE A 143 0.90 1.04 -13.78
CA PHE A 143 2.29 0.73 -13.47
C PHE A 143 2.50 -0.77 -13.52
N ILE A 144 3.75 -1.18 -13.62
CA ILE A 144 4.19 -2.56 -13.53
C ILE A 144 5.33 -2.64 -12.51
N SER A 145 5.41 -3.71 -11.75
CA SER A 145 6.54 -3.93 -10.83
C SER A 145 7.80 -4.33 -11.60
N ALA A 146 8.98 -4.04 -11.04
CA ALA A 146 10.24 -4.51 -11.60
C ALA A 146 10.26 -6.05 -11.72
N MET A 147 9.76 -6.74 -10.70
CA MET A 147 9.63 -8.19 -10.69
C MET A 147 8.81 -8.69 -11.90
N SER A 148 7.66 -8.08 -12.19
CA SER A 148 6.85 -8.44 -13.36
C SER A 148 7.52 -8.08 -14.68
N MET A 149 8.29 -6.98 -14.75
CA MET A 149 9.02 -6.60 -15.96
C MET A 149 10.14 -7.59 -16.28
N LEU A 150 10.81 -8.10 -15.25
CA LEU A 150 11.90 -9.08 -15.34
C LEU A 150 11.40 -10.52 -15.45
N ASN A 151 10.08 -10.73 -15.34
CA ASN A 151 9.47 -12.06 -15.29
C ASN A 151 10.00 -12.92 -14.13
N ALA A 152 10.35 -12.27 -13.02
CA ALA A 152 10.84 -12.89 -11.80
C ALA A 152 9.71 -13.30 -10.87
N ASN A 153 9.95 -14.29 -10.01
CA ASN A 153 9.00 -14.74 -8.99
C ASN A 153 9.44 -14.31 -7.59
N ASP A 154 8.47 -14.20 -6.68
CA ASP A 154 8.75 -13.92 -5.27
C ASP A 154 9.50 -15.09 -4.63
N GLY A 155 10.57 -14.79 -3.90
CA GLY A 155 11.45 -15.78 -3.29
C GLY A 155 12.62 -16.27 -4.16
N GLU A 156 12.68 -15.92 -5.44
CA GLU A 156 13.88 -16.10 -6.26
C GLU A 156 14.90 -15.04 -5.84
N SER A 157 15.94 -15.48 -5.13
CA SER A 157 17.03 -14.60 -4.67
C SER A 157 18.31 -14.86 -5.47
N GLY A 158 18.93 -13.80 -5.96
CA GLY A 158 20.30 -13.82 -6.47
C GLY A 158 20.48 -13.68 -7.97
N ASP A 159 19.41 -13.81 -8.77
CA ASP A 159 19.56 -13.80 -10.23
C ASP A 159 19.34 -12.40 -10.87
N TYR A 160 18.85 -11.44 -10.08
CA TYR A 160 18.51 -10.10 -10.58
C TYR A 160 19.16 -8.98 -9.78
N SER A 161 19.58 -7.94 -10.47
CA SER A 161 20.24 -6.75 -9.94
C SER A 161 19.49 -5.46 -10.30
N TYR A 162 19.88 -4.34 -9.72
CA TYR A 162 19.40 -3.03 -10.17
C TYR A 162 19.82 -2.69 -11.61
N LEU A 163 20.88 -3.31 -12.12
CA LEU A 163 21.30 -3.12 -13.53
C LEU A 163 20.32 -3.80 -14.48
N ASP A 164 19.78 -4.95 -14.12
CA ASP A 164 18.74 -5.64 -14.91
C ASP A 164 17.46 -4.81 -14.96
N ILE A 165 17.09 -4.15 -13.85
CA ILE A 165 15.97 -3.20 -13.83
C ILE A 165 16.23 -2.02 -14.75
N ALA A 166 17.43 -1.45 -14.72
CA ALA A 166 17.81 -0.33 -15.59
C ALA A 166 17.76 -0.74 -17.06
N GLU A 167 18.27 -1.93 -17.39
CA GLU A 167 18.28 -2.45 -18.76
C GLU A 167 16.87 -2.73 -19.27
N ILE A 168 15.99 -3.34 -18.47
CA ILE A 168 14.61 -3.62 -18.91
C ILE A 168 13.81 -2.33 -19.11
N ILE A 169 14.08 -1.28 -18.29
CA ILE A 169 13.51 0.05 -18.51
C ILE A 169 14.01 0.66 -19.81
N ARG A 170 15.29 0.52 -20.13
CA ARG A 170 15.88 1.01 -21.39
C ARG A 170 15.24 0.35 -22.62
N ILE A 171 14.90 -0.94 -22.53
CA ILE A 171 14.33 -1.70 -23.66
C ILE A 171 12.84 -1.47 -23.83
N LYS A 172 12.09 -1.33 -22.72
CA LYS A 172 10.61 -1.35 -22.72
C LYS A 172 9.97 -0.07 -22.16
N GLY A 173 10.78 0.87 -21.68
CA GLY A 173 10.33 2.12 -21.06
C GLY A 173 10.04 3.27 -22.00
#